data_df1db9743f003dcc60a26a836cbf4a6f
#
_entry.id   df1db9743f003dcc60a26a836cbf4a6f
#
_cell.length_a   1.000
_cell.length_b   1.000
_cell.length_c   1.000
_cell.angle_alpha   90.00
_cell.angle_beta   90.00
_cell.angle_gamma   90.00
#
_symmetry.space_group_name_H-M   'P 1'
#
loop_
_entity.id
_entity.type
_entity.pdbx_description
1 polymer ?
#
loop_
_entity_poly.entity_id
_entity_poly.type
_entity_poly.pdbx_seq_one_letter_code
_entity_poly.pdbx_strand_id
1 'polypeptide(L)'
;NYGCAIGNYRKTINIQYKANRKSSSIPELLNELKQYVLENYNVIQGHGLETDDLVARKWKENKENSIIISIDKDYRQFPALIYNYHYLHKRFYDITEAEAKYNFAEQLIVGDENINYCKGYGKGYAKKLFKDCESDYQYIKQLFILYKKIHKSKARERLIDCWRMLALDI
;
A
#
# COMPACT_ATOMS: atom_id res chain seq x y z
N ASN A 1 12.15 6.59 2.83
CA ASN A 1 10.87 7.01 3.39
C ASN A 1 10.99 7.34 4.89
N TYR A 2 11.62 8.46 5.21
CA TYR A 2 11.86 8.88 6.60
C TYR A 2 10.83 9.90 7.09
N GLY A 3 9.88 10.28 6.24
CA GLY A 3 8.86 11.27 6.55
C GLY A 3 7.68 10.78 7.39
N CYS A 4 7.73 9.56 7.87
CA CYS A 4 6.62 8.88 8.51
C CYS A 4 6.46 9.18 9.99
N ALA A 5 6.90 10.30 10.47
CA ALA A 5 7.14 10.27 11.89
C ALA A 5 5.99 10.81 12.73
N ILE A 6 5.51 11.95 12.49
CA ILE A 6 4.60 12.61 13.44
C ILE A 6 3.18 12.62 12.89
N GLY A 7 2.25 11.96 13.59
CA GLY A 7 0.83 12.02 13.27
C GLY A 7 0.33 11.01 12.23
N ASN A 8 1.11 9.98 11.85
CA ASN A 8 0.64 8.96 10.92
C ASN A 8 -0.62 8.27 11.47
N TYR A 9 -1.74 8.42 10.76
CA TYR A 9 -3.04 7.87 11.18
C TYR A 9 -3.03 6.34 11.35
N ARG A 10 -2.18 5.60 10.61
CA ARG A 10 -2.05 4.15 10.77
C ARG A 10 -1.59 3.74 12.17
N LYS A 11 -0.84 4.61 12.86
CA LYS A 11 -0.46 4.39 14.27
C LYS A 11 -1.63 4.53 15.25
N THR A 12 -2.67 5.25 14.89
CA THR A 12 -3.89 5.29 15.73
C THR A 12 -4.70 4.00 15.64
N ILE A 13 -4.56 3.25 14.53
CA ILE A 13 -5.18 1.94 14.33
C ILE A 13 -4.33 0.84 14.98
N ASN A 14 -3.02 0.89 14.76
CA ASN A 14 -2.07 -0.07 15.31
C ASN A 14 -0.80 0.63 15.80
N ILE A 15 -0.64 0.74 17.12
CA ILE A 15 0.51 1.41 17.75
C ILE A 15 1.86 0.77 17.39
N GLN A 16 1.85 -0.53 17.04
CA GLN A 16 3.05 -1.27 16.63
C GLN A 16 3.39 -1.08 15.13
N TYR A 17 2.59 -0.30 14.40
CA TYR A 17 2.86 -0.08 12.98
C TYR A 17 4.24 0.50 12.74
N LYS A 18 5.05 -0.21 11.96
CA LYS A 18 6.46 0.14 11.65
C LYS A 18 7.36 0.36 12.89
N ALA A 19 7.04 -0.27 14.03
CA ALA A 19 7.84 -0.14 15.25
C ALA A 19 9.25 -0.72 15.10
N ASN A 20 9.42 -1.75 14.26
CA ASN A 20 10.70 -2.37 13.91
C ASN A 20 11.69 -1.42 13.22
N ARG A 21 11.22 -0.35 12.58
CA ARG A 21 12.09 0.63 11.89
C ARG A 21 12.88 1.54 12.83
N LYS A 22 12.58 1.53 14.13
CA LYS A 22 13.31 2.35 15.12
C LYS A 22 14.76 1.90 15.34
N SER A 23 15.10 0.67 15.01
CA SER A 23 16.45 0.09 15.20
C SER A 23 17.38 0.25 14.00
N SER A 24 16.90 0.78 12.87
CA SER A 24 17.76 0.99 11.71
C SER A 24 18.59 2.27 11.87
N SER A 25 19.90 2.17 11.63
CA SER A 25 20.77 3.35 11.59
C SER A 25 20.34 4.29 10.46
N ILE A 26 20.28 5.57 10.76
CA ILE A 26 20.05 6.60 9.75
C ILE A 26 21.35 6.79 8.95
N PRO A 27 21.32 6.73 7.61
CA PRO A 27 22.50 7.01 6.81
C PRO A 27 23.07 8.40 7.12
N GLU A 28 24.40 8.50 7.24
CA GLU A 28 25.11 9.71 7.68
C GLU A 28 24.73 10.95 6.86
N LEU A 29 24.70 10.83 5.54
CA LEU A 29 24.42 11.96 4.63
C LEU A 29 22.93 12.13 4.31
N LEU A 30 22.02 11.52 5.07
CA LEU A 30 20.59 11.60 4.73
C LEU A 30 20.02 13.02 4.83
N ASN A 31 20.44 13.77 5.84
CA ASN A 31 19.92 15.12 6.07
C ASN A 31 20.41 16.09 4.99
N GLU A 32 21.68 16.01 4.62
CA GLU A 32 22.29 16.76 3.53
C GLU A 32 21.61 16.45 2.19
N LEU A 33 21.37 15.16 1.92
CA LEU A 33 20.65 14.75 0.72
C LEU A 33 19.22 15.29 0.68
N LYS A 34 18.52 15.27 1.81
CA LYS A 34 17.17 15.85 1.91
C LYS A 34 17.17 17.33 1.61
N GLN A 35 18.11 18.07 2.20
CA GLN A 35 18.25 19.51 1.97
C GLN A 35 18.55 19.79 0.50
N TYR A 36 19.48 19.07 -0.10
CA TYR A 36 19.80 19.17 -1.53
C TYR A 36 18.57 18.93 -2.42
N VAL A 37 17.78 17.92 -2.11
CA VAL A 37 16.57 17.60 -2.88
C VAL A 37 15.51 18.70 -2.73
N LEU A 38 15.34 19.26 -1.53
CA LEU A 38 14.42 20.37 -1.27
C LEU A 38 14.80 21.65 -2.03
N GLU A 39 16.09 21.92 -2.18
CA GLU A 39 16.62 23.11 -2.84
C GLU A 39 16.62 22.99 -4.36
N ASN A 40 16.74 21.78 -4.92
CA ASN A 40 17.00 21.59 -6.35
C ASN A 40 15.85 20.95 -7.11
N TYR A 41 14.82 20.43 -6.42
CA TYR A 41 13.70 19.72 -7.05
C TYR A 41 12.35 20.20 -6.53
N ASN A 42 11.33 19.99 -7.34
CA ASN A 42 9.95 20.25 -6.91
C ASN A 42 9.48 19.15 -5.95
N VAL A 43 9.40 19.46 -4.67
CA VAL A 43 9.15 18.51 -3.59
C VAL A 43 7.82 18.77 -2.92
N ILE A 44 7.05 17.71 -2.70
CA ILE A 44 5.85 17.75 -1.87
C ILE A 44 6.16 17.06 -0.54
N GLN A 45 6.00 17.81 0.55
CA GLN A 45 6.11 17.27 1.92
C GLN A 45 4.71 17.11 2.52
N GLY A 46 4.46 15.98 3.16
CA GLY A 46 3.20 15.71 3.85
C GLY A 46 3.36 15.64 5.36
N HIS A 47 2.34 16.11 6.05
CA HIS A 47 2.21 15.96 7.50
C HIS A 47 1.11 14.93 7.80
N GLY A 48 1.41 13.93 8.64
CA GLY A 48 0.42 12.91 9.04
C GLY A 48 0.15 11.81 8.00
N LEU A 49 0.66 11.95 6.79
CA LEU A 49 0.55 10.99 5.69
C LEU A 49 1.90 10.35 5.36
N GLU A 50 1.88 9.17 4.82
CA GLU A 50 3.06 8.55 4.25
C GLU A 50 3.32 9.09 2.84
N THR A 51 4.54 8.94 2.35
CA THR A 51 4.90 9.34 0.99
C THR A 51 4.02 8.65 -0.04
N ASP A 52 3.66 7.40 0.22
CA ASP A 52 2.86 6.58 -0.67
C ASP A 52 1.43 7.13 -0.82
N ASP A 53 0.85 7.63 0.28
CA ASP A 53 -0.45 8.31 0.27
C ASP A 53 -0.39 9.63 -0.54
N LEU A 54 0.71 10.38 -0.41
CA LEU A 54 0.90 11.63 -1.17
C LEU A 54 1.06 11.38 -2.67
N VAL A 55 1.81 10.33 -3.04
CA VAL A 55 1.96 9.92 -4.44
C VAL A 55 0.61 9.51 -5.01
N ALA A 56 -0.17 8.72 -4.26
CA ALA A 56 -1.50 8.30 -4.68
C ALA A 56 -2.44 9.49 -4.92
N ARG A 57 -2.46 10.47 -4.00
CA ARG A 57 -3.23 11.72 -4.17
C ARG A 57 -2.79 12.50 -5.40
N LYS A 58 -1.48 12.65 -5.59
CA LYS A 58 -0.93 13.40 -6.71
C LYS A 58 -1.20 12.72 -8.05
N TRP A 59 -1.10 11.40 -8.10
CA TRP A 59 -1.50 10.62 -9.25
C TRP A 59 -2.99 10.82 -9.58
N LYS A 60 -3.88 10.80 -8.57
CA LYS A 60 -5.31 11.00 -8.75
C LYS A 60 -5.68 12.34 -9.39
N GLU A 61 -4.92 13.40 -9.05
CA GLU A 61 -5.11 14.72 -9.63
C GLU A 61 -4.78 14.76 -11.13
N ASN A 62 -3.92 13.87 -11.63
CA ASN A 62 -3.40 13.94 -13.00
C ASN A 62 -3.18 12.54 -13.63
N LYS A 63 -4.16 11.66 -13.52
CA LYS A 63 -4.08 10.24 -13.88
C LYS A 63 -3.50 9.98 -15.28
N GLU A 64 -4.04 10.68 -16.28
CA GLU A 64 -3.74 10.42 -17.70
C GLU A 64 -2.34 10.91 -18.11
N ASN A 65 -1.75 11.84 -17.36
CA ASN A 65 -0.48 12.47 -17.69
C ASN A 65 0.62 12.20 -16.65
N SER A 66 0.48 11.14 -15.86
CA SER A 66 1.45 10.81 -14.84
C SER A 66 1.97 9.39 -14.93
N ILE A 67 3.26 9.25 -14.64
CA ILE A 67 3.94 7.97 -14.51
C ILE A 67 4.51 7.90 -13.09
N ILE A 68 4.21 6.82 -12.37
CA ILE A 68 4.79 6.58 -11.06
C ILE A 68 6.14 5.88 -11.25
N ILE A 69 7.20 6.49 -10.72
CA ILE A 69 8.54 5.88 -10.72
C ILE A 69 8.84 5.35 -9.34
N SER A 70 8.70 4.04 -9.15
CA SER A 70 8.89 3.39 -7.85
C SER A 70 9.20 1.90 -7.98
N ILE A 71 9.91 1.36 -6.98
CA ILE A 71 10.08 -0.09 -6.79
C ILE A 71 9.00 -0.69 -5.91
N ASP A 72 8.18 0.15 -5.26
CA ASP A 72 7.16 -0.29 -4.33
C ASP A 72 5.97 -0.91 -5.06
N LYS A 73 5.64 -2.13 -4.67
CA LYS A 73 4.50 -2.89 -5.22
C LYS A 73 3.15 -2.33 -4.82
N ASP A 74 3.10 -1.55 -3.73
CA ASP A 74 1.84 -1.07 -3.17
C ASP A 74 1.13 -0.08 -4.10
N TYR A 75 1.87 0.59 -4.99
CA TYR A 75 1.28 1.40 -6.06
C TYR A 75 0.45 0.62 -7.09
N ARG A 76 0.54 -0.72 -7.12
CA ARG A 76 -0.33 -1.54 -7.98
C ARG A 76 -1.77 -1.65 -7.49
N GLN A 77 -2.13 -0.94 -6.43
CA GLN A 77 -3.51 -0.84 -5.92
C GLN A 77 -4.41 0.05 -6.80
N PHE A 78 -3.85 0.77 -7.75
CA PHE A 78 -4.64 1.64 -8.63
C PHE A 78 -4.15 1.58 -10.09
N PRO A 79 -5.04 1.90 -11.06
CA PRO A 79 -4.72 1.80 -12.47
C PRO A 79 -3.77 2.90 -12.89
N ALA A 80 -2.48 2.60 -12.95
CA ALA A 80 -1.42 3.55 -13.23
C ALA A 80 -0.32 2.93 -14.07
N LEU A 81 0.33 3.77 -14.87
CA LEU A 81 1.60 3.42 -15.51
C LEU A 81 2.72 3.59 -14.48
N ILE A 82 3.38 2.48 -14.13
CA ILE A 82 4.43 2.43 -13.11
C ILE A 82 5.74 2.02 -13.76
N TYR A 83 6.81 2.82 -13.58
CA TYR A 83 8.14 2.43 -13.96
C TYR A 83 8.91 1.90 -12.75
N ASN A 84 9.22 0.60 -12.76
CA ASN A 84 10.07 -0.01 -11.75
C ASN A 84 11.54 0.09 -12.19
N TYR A 85 12.33 0.90 -11.47
CA TYR A 85 13.74 1.12 -11.78
C TYR A 85 14.69 0.14 -11.10
N HIS A 86 14.18 -0.83 -10.33
CA HIS A 86 15.01 -1.86 -9.68
C HIS A 86 15.79 -2.63 -10.73
N TYR A 87 17.10 -2.79 -10.54
CA TYR A 87 18.03 -3.33 -11.55
C TYR A 87 17.65 -4.72 -12.09
N LEU A 88 16.98 -5.57 -11.30
CA LEU A 88 16.47 -6.88 -11.72
C LEU A 88 15.11 -6.81 -12.46
N HIS A 89 14.36 -5.72 -12.32
CA HIS A 89 12.97 -5.62 -12.78
C HIS A 89 12.71 -4.34 -13.57
N LYS A 90 13.73 -3.78 -14.16
CA LYS A 90 13.70 -2.51 -14.90
C LYS A 90 12.71 -2.53 -16.05
N ARG A 91 11.44 -2.21 -15.78
CA ARG A 91 10.35 -2.24 -16.75
C ARG A 91 9.15 -1.39 -16.34
N PHE A 92 8.29 -1.13 -17.32
CA PHE A 92 6.97 -0.56 -17.10
C PHE A 92 5.96 -1.65 -16.72
N TYR A 93 5.02 -1.25 -15.86
CA TYR A 93 3.79 -1.96 -15.55
C TYR A 93 2.63 -1.02 -15.87
N ASP A 94 1.79 -1.41 -16.79
CA ASP A 94 0.54 -0.74 -17.08
C ASP A 94 -0.56 -1.49 -16.33
N ILE A 95 -0.97 -0.95 -15.19
CA ILE A 95 -1.92 -1.61 -14.30
C ILE A 95 -3.33 -1.22 -14.71
N THR A 96 -4.08 -2.19 -15.15
CA THR A 96 -5.50 -2.03 -15.47
C THR A 96 -6.36 -1.89 -14.20
N GLU A 97 -7.60 -1.39 -14.36
CA GLU A 97 -8.54 -1.26 -13.23
C GLU A 97 -8.86 -2.62 -12.58
N ALA A 98 -9.00 -3.66 -13.39
CA ALA A 98 -9.23 -5.02 -12.91
C ALA A 98 -8.03 -5.57 -12.11
N GLU A 99 -6.80 -5.35 -12.61
CA GLU A 99 -5.58 -5.74 -11.90
C GLU A 99 -5.40 -4.97 -10.60
N ALA A 100 -5.70 -3.67 -10.59
CA ALA A 100 -5.62 -2.85 -9.38
C ALA A 100 -6.55 -3.38 -8.28
N LYS A 101 -7.80 -3.68 -8.62
CA LYS A 101 -8.79 -4.27 -7.71
C LYS A 101 -8.33 -5.63 -7.17
N TYR A 102 -7.85 -6.48 -8.05
CA TYR A 102 -7.31 -7.79 -7.65
C TYR A 102 -6.10 -7.63 -6.73
N ASN A 103 -5.13 -6.79 -7.09
CA ASN A 103 -3.91 -6.59 -6.31
C ASN A 103 -4.23 -6.10 -4.89
N PHE A 104 -5.14 -5.16 -4.75
CA PHE A 104 -5.55 -4.67 -3.44
C PHE A 104 -6.30 -5.75 -2.64
N ALA A 105 -7.22 -6.47 -3.26
CA ALA A 105 -7.93 -7.57 -2.61
C ALA A 105 -6.98 -8.70 -2.17
N GLU A 106 -5.98 -9.05 -3.01
CA GLU A 106 -4.93 -10.00 -2.65
C GLU A 106 -4.15 -9.52 -1.43
N GLN A 107 -3.80 -8.23 -1.38
CA GLN A 107 -3.05 -7.64 -0.29
C GLN A 107 -3.82 -7.68 1.04
N LEU A 108 -5.15 -7.54 1.02
CA LEU A 108 -6.00 -7.69 2.20
C LEU A 108 -6.00 -9.12 2.78
N ILE A 109 -5.59 -10.13 1.99
CA ILE A 109 -5.40 -11.51 2.47
C ILE A 109 -3.96 -11.77 2.89
N VAL A 110 -3.01 -11.42 2.01
CA VAL A 110 -1.58 -11.72 2.21
C VAL A 110 -0.98 -10.82 3.29
N GLY A 111 -1.46 -9.58 3.36
CA GLY A 111 -0.92 -8.58 4.29
C GLY A 111 0.44 -8.02 3.87
N ASP A 112 1.05 -7.34 4.80
CA ASP A 112 2.42 -6.83 4.77
C ASP A 112 3.19 -7.39 5.98
N GLU A 113 4.50 -7.15 6.07
CA GLU A 113 5.37 -7.64 7.15
C GLU A 113 4.80 -7.41 8.56
N ASN A 114 4.10 -6.29 8.76
CA ASN A 114 3.53 -5.88 10.05
C ASN A 114 2.01 -6.02 10.15
N ILE A 115 1.34 -6.39 9.05
CA ILE A 115 -0.11 -6.41 8.95
C ILE A 115 -0.54 -7.68 8.24
N ASN A 116 -0.86 -8.72 9.00
CA ASN A 116 -1.40 -9.96 8.46
C ASN A 116 -2.53 -10.48 9.34
N TYR A 117 -3.76 -10.18 8.94
CA TYR A 117 -4.96 -10.64 9.62
C TYR A 117 -5.43 -12.03 9.16
N CYS A 118 -4.92 -12.52 8.02
CA CYS A 118 -5.30 -13.82 7.43
C CYS A 118 -4.11 -14.79 7.45
N LYS A 119 -3.49 -15.01 8.62
CA LYS A 119 -2.34 -15.92 8.76
C LYS A 119 -2.67 -17.31 8.18
N GLY A 120 -1.74 -17.84 7.38
CA GLY A 120 -1.89 -19.13 6.70
C GLY A 120 -2.56 -19.06 5.33
N TYR A 121 -3.05 -17.90 4.92
CA TYR A 121 -3.60 -17.67 3.58
C TYR A 121 -2.65 -16.81 2.75
N GLY A 122 -2.21 -17.34 1.63
CA GLY A 122 -1.26 -16.67 0.74
C GLY A 122 -1.83 -16.40 -0.64
N LYS A 123 -0.97 -15.94 -1.56
CA LYS A 123 -1.34 -15.60 -2.94
C LYS A 123 -2.07 -16.70 -3.70
N GLY A 124 -1.65 -17.96 -3.52
CA GLY A 124 -2.32 -19.09 -4.17
C GLY A 124 -3.77 -19.27 -3.73
N TYR A 125 -4.07 -18.96 -2.45
CA TYR A 125 -5.43 -18.97 -1.95
C TYR A 125 -6.23 -17.77 -2.51
N ALA A 126 -5.67 -16.57 -2.47
CA ALA A 126 -6.28 -15.37 -3.02
C ALA A 126 -6.66 -15.56 -4.50
N LYS A 127 -5.75 -16.11 -5.30
CA LYS A 127 -5.99 -16.41 -6.72
C LYS A 127 -7.20 -17.34 -6.92
N LYS A 128 -7.34 -18.35 -6.07
CA LYS A 128 -8.50 -19.28 -6.16
C LYS A 128 -9.79 -18.60 -5.71
N LEU A 129 -9.72 -17.81 -4.62
CA LEU A 129 -10.86 -17.14 -4.02
C LEU A 129 -11.48 -16.11 -4.98
N PHE A 130 -10.64 -15.38 -5.71
CA PHE A 130 -11.04 -14.28 -6.57
C PHE A 130 -11.16 -14.65 -8.06
N LYS A 131 -11.05 -15.93 -8.40
CA LYS A 131 -11.02 -16.41 -9.79
C LYS A 131 -12.17 -15.86 -10.66
N ASP A 132 -13.37 -15.79 -10.08
CA ASP A 132 -14.59 -15.39 -10.77
C ASP A 132 -15.13 -14.04 -10.25
N CYS A 133 -14.27 -13.21 -9.63
CA CYS A 133 -14.63 -11.89 -9.16
C CYS A 133 -14.35 -10.83 -10.23
N GLU A 134 -15.40 -10.10 -10.62
CA GLU A 134 -15.34 -9.02 -11.63
C GLU A 134 -15.70 -7.64 -11.04
N SER A 135 -16.43 -7.61 -9.93
CA SER A 135 -16.88 -6.37 -9.29
C SER A 135 -16.35 -6.21 -7.87
N ASP A 136 -16.24 -4.96 -7.42
CA ASP A 136 -15.82 -4.62 -6.05
C ASP A 136 -16.69 -5.34 -5.01
N TYR A 137 -17.99 -5.44 -5.27
CA TYR A 137 -18.91 -6.16 -4.40
C TYR A 137 -18.52 -7.64 -4.23
N GLN A 138 -18.15 -8.31 -5.32
CA GLN A 138 -17.74 -9.72 -5.28
C GLN A 138 -16.45 -9.91 -4.50
N TYR A 139 -15.44 -9.05 -4.72
CA TYR A 139 -14.20 -9.05 -3.92
C TYR A 139 -14.49 -8.85 -2.44
N ILE A 140 -15.25 -7.81 -2.08
CA ILE A 140 -15.58 -7.50 -0.68
C ILE A 140 -16.37 -8.64 -0.04
N LYS A 141 -17.32 -9.23 -0.75
CA LYS A 141 -18.11 -10.37 -0.28
C LYS A 141 -17.22 -11.57 0.05
N GLN A 142 -16.31 -11.94 -0.84
CA GLN A 142 -15.38 -13.05 -0.62
C GLN A 142 -14.42 -12.77 0.54
N LEU A 143 -13.87 -11.56 0.63
CA LEU A 143 -13.06 -11.12 1.75
C LEU A 143 -13.82 -11.23 3.06
N PHE A 144 -15.06 -10.73 3.10
CA PHE A 144 -15.86 -10.78 4.32
C PHE A 144 -16.17 -12.22 4.78
N ILE A 145 -16.45 -13.13 3.84
CA ILE A 145 -16.64 -14.56 4.13
C ILE A 145 -15.37 -15.15 4.75
N LEU A 146 -14.19 -14.86 4.17
CA LEU A 146 -12.91 -15.33 4.70
C LEU A 146 -12.65 -14.75 6.10
N TYR A 147 -12.81 -13.45 6.27
CA TYR A 147 -12.61 -12.80 7.57
C TYR A 147 -13.59 -13.31 8.62
N LYS A 148 -14.83 -13.60 8.25
CA LYS A 148 -15.83 -14.20 9.14
C LYS A 148 -15.43 -15.60 9.59
N LYS A 149 -14.87 -16.40 8.69
CA LYS A 149 -14.32 -17.73 9.01
C LYS A 149 -13.19 -17.64 10.05
N ILE A 150 -12.29 -16.65 9.91
CA ILE A 150 -11.11 -16.49 10.76
C ILE A 150 -11.44 -15.78 12.07
N HIS A 151 -12.14 -14.65 12.00
CA HIS A 151 -12.30 -13.72 13.12
C HIS A 151 -13.70 -13.72 13.76
N LYS A 152 -14.62 -14.53 13.24
CA LYS A 152 -15.99 -14.68 13.79
C LYS A 152 -16.71 -13.34 13.96
N SER A 153 -17.07 -12.98 15.20
CA SER A 153 -17.78 -11.70 15.51
C SER A 153 -16.96 -10.46 15.20
N LYS A 154 -15.62 -10.54 15.18
CA LYS A 154 -14.71 -9.42 14.91
C LYS A 154 -14.38 -9.25 13.42
N ALA A 155 -15.00 -10.01 12.53
CA ALA A 155 -14.67 -10.02 11.11
C ALA A 155 -14.73 -8.64 10.45
N ARG A 156 -15.81 -7.90 10.70
CA ARG A 156 -16.01 -6.55 10.14
C ARG A 156 -14.95 -5.58 10.62
N GLU A 157 -14.70 -5.55 11.90
CA GLU A 157 -13.67 -4.70 12.52
C GLU A 157 -12.30 -4.99 11.90
N ARG A 158 -11.91 -6.26 11.88
CA ARG A 158 -10.60 -6.69 11.35
C ARG A 158 -10.42 -6.42 9.86
N LEU A 159 -11.47 -6.56 9.05
CA LEU A 159 -11.41 -6.22 7.64
C LEU A 159 -11.25 -4.70 7.43
N ILE A 160 -11.99 -3.90 8.19
CA ILE A 160 -11.87 -2.44 8.14
C ILE A 160 -10.48 -1.98 8.62
N ASP A 161 -9.96 -2.54 9.70
CA ASP A 161 -8.62 -2.23 10.19
C ASP A 161 -7.56 -2.57 9.14
N CYS A 162 -7.62 -3.77 8.55
CA CYS A 162 -6.72 -4.20 7.50
C CYS A 162 -6.79 -3.26 6.28
N TRP A 163 -8.01 -2.91 5.85
CA TRP A 163 -8.24 -1.96 4.78
C TRP A 163 -7.54 -0.62 5.05
N ARG A 164 -7.84 -0.01 6.20
CA ARG A 164 -7.26 1.29 6.60
C ARG A 164 -5.74 1.28 6.72
N MET A 165 -5.17 0.13 7.07
CA MET A 165 -3.73 0.00 7.22
C MET A 165 -3.01 -0.14 5.87
N LEU A 166 -3.65 -0.77 4.87
CA LEU A 166 -3.04 -1.15 3.59
C LEU A 166 -3.47 -0.26 2.43
N ALA A 167 -4.66 0.34 2.48
CA ALA A 167 -5.11 1.25 1.44
C ALA A 167 -4.23 2.50 1.40
N LEU A 168 -3.82 2.89 0.22
CA LEU A 168 -3.25 4.20 -0.02
C LEU A 168 -4.41 5.21 -0.07
N ASP A 169 -4.22 6.36 0.55
CA ASP A 169 -5.24 7.41 0.66
C ASP A 169 -5.48 8.05 -0.72
N ILE A 170 -6.37 7.42 -1.46
CA ILE A 170 -6.76 7.80 -2.82
C ILE A 170 -8.08 8.57 -2.80
#